data_1044471013ceb672ad6b27eb13fb262b
#
_entry.id   1044471013ceb672ad6b27eb13fb262b
#
_cell.length_a   1.000
_cell.length_b   1.000
_cell.length_c   1.000
_cell.angle_alpha   90.00
_cell.angle_beta   90.00
_cell.angle_gamma   90.00
#
_symmetry.space_group_name_H-M   'P 1'
#
loop_
_entity.id
_entity.type
_entity.pdbx_description
1 polymer ?
#
loop_
_entity_poly.entity_id
_entity_poly.type
_entity_poly.pdbx_seq_one_letter_code
_entity_poly.pdbx_strand_id
1 'polypeptide(L)'
;MAQTYTRQSSFADGDTITAALFNDEYNQLVNAFAYSSSSSSSTGHRHDGTAAQGGNIFKIGDLDFLNKIEVDSSNNRWGFYVEVSAAAVEQIRIQDGAIVPVTDSDIDLGTTSLRFKDTFTDSITTTGNVDVGGNLTVTGTTTFNGGTITMGDAADDNVVFGADVNSNIIPNTDNTYDLGSSSQEWKDLYVDGVAYLDGINFNGTAITSTAAELNILDGVT
;
A
#
# COMPACT_ATOMS: atom_id res chain seq x y z
N MET A 1 -4.19 26.33 35.11
CA MET A 1 -5.64 26.35 34.91
C MET A 1 -5.94 27.37 33.82
N ALA A 2 -6.63 26.97 32.75
CA ALA A 2 -7.07 27.92 31.76
C ALA A 2 -8.09 28.89 32.42
N GLN A 3 -7.96 30.18 32.14
CA GLN A 3 -8.90 31.13 32.67
C GLN A 3 -10.19 31.06 31.88
N THR A 4 -11.27 30.75 32.56
CA THR A 4 -12.62 30.96 32.09
C THR A 4 -12.93 32.45 32.12
N TYR A 5 -13.65 32.93 31.10
CA TYR A 5 -14.27 34.25 31.23
C TYR A 5 -15.24 34.21 32.42
N THR A 6 -14.91 34.93 33.46
CA THR A 6 -15.79 35.14 34.61
C THR A 6 -16.17 36.59 34.60
N ARG A 7 -17.46 36.85 34.46
CA ARG A 7 -17.97 38.22 34.58
C ARG A 7 -17.59 38.82 35.93
N GLN A 8 -16.81 39.88 35.88
CA GLN A 8 -16.28 40.51 37.07
C GLN A 8 -17.28 41.49 37.73
N SER A 9 -18.14 42.08 36.89
CA SER A 9 -19.05 43.13 37.32
C SER A 9 -20.48 42.89 36.81
N SER A 10 -21.49 43.23 37.59
CA SER A 10 -22.88 43.26 37.21
C SER A 10 -23.38 44.70 37.40
N PHE A 11 -23.70 45.35 36.32
CA PHE A 11 -24.16 46.74 36.31
C PHE A 11 -25.69 46.81 36.25
N ALA A 12 -26.26 47.76 36.99
CA ALA A 12 -27.69 48.12 36.94
C ALA A 12 -27.84 49.58 36.55
N ASP A 13 -29.09 49.98 36.24
CA ASP A 13 -29.39 51.38 35.95
C ASP A 13 -29.03 52.27 37.14
N GLY A 14 -28.22 53.30 36.89
CA GLY A 14 -27.75 54.23 37.87
C GLY A 14 -26.38 53.90 38.50
N ASP A 15 -25.78 52.75 38.13
CA ASP A 15 -24.43 52.42 38.59
C ASP A 15 -23.36 53.33 37.97
N THR A 16 -22.35 53.67 38.78
CA THR A 16 -21.17 54.38 38.26
C THR A 16 -20.18 53.37 37.66
N ILE A 17 -20.02 53.38 36.35
CA ILE A 17 -19.01 52.55 35.66
C ILE A 17 -17.67 53.30 35.72
N THR A 18 -16.74 52.79 36.51
CA THR A 18 -15.38 53.32 36.54
C THR A 18 -14.52 52.75 35.45
N ALA A 19 -13.45 53.47 35.07
CA ALA A 19 -12.47 52.96 34.13
C ALA A 19 -11.82 51.63 34.58
N ALA A 20 -11.63 51.45 35.90
CA ALA A 20 -11.09 50.22 36.45
C ALA A 20 -12.04 49.01 36.22
N LEU A 21 -13.32 49.14 36.54
CA LEU A 21 -14.33 48.11 36.32
C LEU A 21 -14.46 47.72 34.86
N PHE A 22 -14.44 48.69 33.94
CA PHE A 22 -14.51 48.46 32.51
C PHE A 22 -13.26 47.76 31.99
N ASN A 23 -12.08 48.21 32.41
CA ASN A 23 -10.82 47.60 31.99
C ASN A 23 -10.69 46.16 32.52
N ASP A 24 -11.16 45.87 33.75
CA ASP A 24 -11.13 44.52 34.32
C ASP A 24 -11.98 43.55 33.50
N GLU A 25 -13.20 43.96 33.11
CA GLU A 25 -14.05 43.15 32.22
C GLU A 25 -13.39 42.90 30.85
N TYR A 26 -12.80 43.97 30.28
CA TYR A 26 -12.13 43.88 28.99
C TYR A 26 -10.89 43.00 29.05
N ASN A 27 -10.09 43.11 30.10
CA ASN A 27 -8.91 42.28 30.31
C ASN A 27 -9.27 40.81 30.49
N GLN A 28 -10.37 40.49 31.17
CA GLN A 28 -10.87 39.13 31.30
C GLN A 28 -11.31 38.57 29.96
N LEU A 29 -11.98 39.35 29.13
CA LEU A 29 -12.37 38.95 27.79
C LEU A 29 -11.15 38.71 26.89
N VAL A 30 -10.18 39.64 26.89
CA VAL A 30 -8.94 39.48 26.13
C VAL A 30 -8.17 38.24 26.60
N ASN A 31 -8.06 38.03 27.93
CA ASN A 31 -7.37 36.85 28.46
C ASN A 31 -8.08 35.53 28.13
N ALA A 32 -9.42 35.53 28.03
CA ALA A 32 -10.17 34.33 27.65
C ALA A 32 -9.89 33.87 26.21
N PHE A 33 -9.55 34.81 25.32
CA PHE A 33 -9.24 34.53 23.93
C PHE A 33 -7.74 34.63 23.59
N ALA A 34 -6.91 35.07 24.53
CA ALA A 34 -5.47 35.19 24.30
C ALA A 34 -4.84 33.82 24.08
N TYR A 35 -4.07 33.69 22.99
CA TYR A 35 -3.23 32.50 22.75
C TYR A 35 -1.97 32.57 23.61
N SER A 36 -1.67 31.49 24.30
CA SER A 36 -0.40 31.32 24.98
C SER A 36 0.34 30.11 24.46
N SER A 37 1.59 30.32 24.05
CA SER A 37 2.50 29.25 23.60
C SER A 37 3.02 28.34 24.72
N SER A 38 2.76 28.72 25.99
CA SER A 38 3.20 27.96 27.16
C SER A 38 2.13 26.96 27.58
N SER A 39 2.49 25.69 27.72
CA SER A 39 1.59 24.61 28.14
C SER A 39 1.06 24.76 29.56
N SER A 40 1.67 25.63 30.35
CA SER A 40 1.29 25.94 31.74
C SER A 40 0.52 27.24 31.88
N SER A 41 0.12 27.87 30.77
CA SER A 41 -0.52 29.17 30.79
C SER A 41 -1.92 29.09 31.39
N SER A 42 -2.18 30.07 32.25
CA SER A 42 -3.50 30.29 32.84
C SER A 42 -4.43 31.11 31.96
N THR A 43 -3.96 31.56 30.81
CA THR A 43 -4.72 32.39 29.86
C THR A 43 -4.87 31.64 28.53
N GLY A 44 -5.95 31.91 27.83
CA GLY A 44 -6.23 31.40 26.51
C GLY A 44 -7.43 30.47 26.41
N HIS A 45 -7.91 30.36 25.21
CA HIS A 45 -9.05 29.54 24.83
C HIS A 45 -8.57 28.15 24.39
N ARG A 46 -9.19 27.08 24.87
CA ARG A 46 -8.85 25.69 24.56
C ARG A 46 -10.07 24.92 24.13
N HIS A 47 -9.81 23.87 23.33
CA HIS A 47 -10.81 22.89 22.90
C HIS A 47 -10.40 21.48 23.36
N ASP A 48 -10.12 21.33 24.66
CA ASP A 48 -9.61 20.09 25.25
C ASP A 48 -10.65 19.33 26.11
N GLY A 49 -11.91 19.76 26.06
CA GLY A 49 -12.99 19.19 26.85
C GLY A 49 -13.07 19.67 28.29
N THR A 50 -12.19 20.59 28.73
CA THR A 50 -12.26 21.19 30.06
C THR A 50 -13.50 22.08 30.19
N ALA A 51 -14.22 21.95 31.30
CA ALA A 51 -15.42 22.76 31.56
C ALA A 51 -15.11 24.25 31.46
N ALA A 52 -16.00 25.03 30.87
CA ALA A 52 -15.93 26.48 30.67
C ALA A 52 -14.73 26.95 29.79
N GLN A 53 -14.11 26.04 29.08
CA GLN A 53 -13.27 26.30 27.87
C GLN A 53 -14.13 26.16 26.61
N GLY A 54 -13.57 26.38 25.43
CA GLY A 54 -14.29 26.00 24.20
C GLY A 54 -14.68 24.52 24.24
N GLY A 55 -15.85 24.18 23.75
CA GLY A 55 -16.28 22.80 23.64
C GLY A 55 -15.37 22.00 22.68
N ASN A 56 -15.55 20.68 22.61
CA ASN A 56 -14.81 19.85 21.65
C ASN A 56 -15.02 20.34 20.22
N ILE A 57 -13.97 20.28 19.41
CA ILE A 57 -14.08 20.53 17.96
C ILE A 57 -14.51 19.24 17.30
N PHE A 58 -15.76 19.20 16.85
CA PHE A 58 -16.32 18.04 16.14
C PHE A 58 -16.15 18.14 14.62
N LYS A 59 -15.86 19.32 14.10
CA LYS A 59 -15.78 19.60 12.67
C LYS A 59 -14.78 20.71 12.39
N ILE A 60 -13.92 20.49 11.41
CA ILE A 60 -12.97 21.45 10.85
C ILE A 60 -13.18 21.46 9.35
N GLY A 61 -13.36 22.62 8.74
CA GLY A 61 -13.61 22.72 7.30
C GLY A 61 -13.46 24.11 6.76
N ASP A 62 -13.73 24.27 5.47
CA ASP A 62 -13.81 25.55 4.77
C ASP A 62 -15.09 26.32 5.11
N LEU A 63 -15.32 27.44 4.41
CA LEU A 63 -16.39 28.38 4.75
C LEU A 63 -17.79 27.77 4.68
N ASP A 64 -18.05 26.89 3.70
CA ASP A 64 -19.34 26.23 3.47
C ASP A 64 -19.40 24.80 4.01
N PHE A 65 -18.28 24.29 4.60
CA PHE A 65 -18.13 22.94 5.11
C PHE A 65 -18.34 21.82 4.09
N LEU A 66 -18.11 22.08 2.82
CA LEU A 66 -18.12 21.06 1.78
C LEU A 66 -16.80 20.26 1.77
N ASN A 67 -15.69 20.93 2.12
CA ASN A 67 -14.41 20.27 2.43
C ASN A 67 -14.21 20.27 3.95
N LYS A 68 -14.23 19.12 4.59
CA LYS A 68 -14.18 19.04 6.07
C LYS A 68 -13.63 17.75 6.61
N ILE A 69 -13.19 17.82 7.87
CA ILE A 69 -12.97 16.67 8.74
C ILE A 69 -14.02 16.71 9.83
N GLU A 70 -14.73 15.63 10.06
CA GLU A 70 -15.85 15.55 11.00
C GLU A 70 -15.77 14.30 11.87
N VAL A 71 -16.13 14.44 13.16
CA VAL A 71 -16.23 13.32 14.11
C VAL A 71 -17.63 12.72 14.02
N ASP A 72 -17.72 11.46 13.64
CA ASP A 72 -18.93 10.64 13.78
C ASP A 72 -18.90 9.92 15.13
N SER A 73 -19.44 10.58 16.15
CA SER A 73 -19.48 10.06 17.52
C SER A 73 -20.37 8.81 17.65
N SER A 74 -21.33 8.61 16.75
CA SER A 74 -22.24 7.45 16.79
C SER A 74 -21.52 6.17 16.36
N ASN A 75 -20.53 6.30 15.47
CA ASN A 75 -19.77 5.18 14.94
C ASN A 75 -18.29 5.20 15.38
N ASN A 76 -17.89 6.08 16.29
CA ASN A 76 -16.53 6.23 16.82
C ASN A 76 -15.46 6.34 15.71
N ARG A 77 -15.64 7.26 14.76
CA ARG A 77 -14.74 7.44 13.64
C ARG A 77 -14.58 8.90 13.21
N TRP A 78 -13.55 9.17 12.41
CA TRP A 78 -13.32 10.42 11.72
C TRP A 78 -13.65 10.25 10.25
N GLY A 79 -14.44 11.20 9.68
CA GLY A 79 -14.73 11.27 8.26
C GLY A 79 -13.96 12.42 7.60
N PHE A 80 -13.41 12.17 6.43
CA PHE A 80 -12.74 13.15 5.57
C PHE A 80 -13.59 13.36 4.33
N TYR A 81 -14.03 14.61 4.13
CA TYR A 81 -14.96 15.00 3.08
C TYR A 81 -14.29 15.94 2.10
N VAL A 82 -14.60 15.78 0.83
CA VAL A 82 -14.20 16.67 -0.26
C VAL A 82 -15.44 17.11 -1.01
N GLU A 83 -15.46 18.36 -1.45
CA GLU A 83 -16.53 18.87 -2.29
C GLU A 83 -16.53 18.17 -3.66
N VAL A 84 -17.66 17.56 -4.01
CA VAL A 84 -17.92 16.98 -5.31
C VAL A 84 -19.29 17.45 -5.78
N SER A 85 -19.34 18.20 -6.88
CA SER A 85 -20.60 18.72 -7.46
C SER A 85 -21.45 19.49 -6.45
N ALA A 86 -20.83 20.41 -5.71
CA ALA A 86 -21.47 21.24 -4.66
C ALA A 86 -22.09 20.43 -3.50
N ALA A 87 -21.54 19.27 -3.20
CA ALA A 87 -21.91 18.44 -2.04
C ALA A 87 -20.67 17.95 -1.31
N ALA A 88 -20.73 17.89 0.02
CA ALA A 88 -19.69 17.24 0.84
C ALA A 88 -19.78 15.72 0.69
N VAL A 89 -18.81 15.11 0.02
CA VAL A 89 -18.74 13.66 -0.19
C VAL A 89 -17.65 13.10 0.70
N GLU A 90 -18.01 12.17 1.59
CA GLU A 90 -17.07 11.49 2.44
C GLU A 90 -16.20 10.53 1.59
N GLN A 91 -14.88 10.70 1.65
CA GLN A 91 -13.92 9.95 0.84
C GLN A 91 -13.25 8.85 1.66
N ILE A 92 -12.72 9.22 2.82
CA ILE A 92 -11.91 8.35 3.69
C ILE A 92 -12.41 8.46 5.12
N ARG A 93 -12.32 7.34 5.84
CA ARG A 93 -12.59 7.24 7.28
C ARG A 93 -11.38 6.74 8.03
N ILE A 94 -11.15 7.27 9.22
CA ILE A 94 -10.27 6.67 10.22
C ILE A 94 -11.15 6.10 11.31
N GLN A 95 -11.06 4.82 11.53
CA GLN A 95 -11.79 4.07 12.55
C GLN A 95 -10.84 3.14 13.30
N ASP A 96 -11.35 2.37 14.29
CA ASP A 96 -10.49 1.48 15.07
C ASP A 96 -9.71 0.51 14.17
N GLY A 97 -8.38 0.61 14.25
CA GLY A 97 -7.44 -0.25 13.51
C GLY A 97 -7.33 -0.01 12.00
N ALA A 98 -8.06 0.97 11.40
CA ALA A 98 -8.06 1.11 9.95
C ALA A 98 -8.24 2.54 9.43
N ILE A 99 -7.61 2.79 8.26
CA ILE A 99 -7.95 3.89 7.36
C ILE A 99 -8.62 3.25 6.15
N VAL A 100 -9.87 3.57 5.89
CA VAL A 100 -10.67 2.93 4.85
C VAL A 100 -11.33 3.93 3.90
N PRO A 101 -11.49 3.61 2.62
CA PRO A 101 -12.38 4.36 1.73
C PRO A 101 -13.84 4.18 2.16
N VAL A 102 -14.70 5.09 1.76
CA VAL A 102 -16.15 4.99 2.04
C VAL A 102 -16.83 4.02 1.10
N THR A 103 -16.37 4.01 -0.15
CA THR A 103 -16.83 3.10 -1.19
C THR A 103 -15.68 2.14 -1.55
N ASP A 104 -16.00 0.87 -1.74
CA ASP A 104 -15.00 -0.14 -2.13
C ASP A 104 -14.38 0.21 -3.49
N SER A 105 -13.06 0.10 -3.58
CA SER A 105 -12.28 0.31 -4.81
C SER A 105 -12.42 1.71 -5.45
N ASP A 106 -12.70 2.75 -4.65
CA ASP A 106 -12.98 4.11 -5.14
C ASP A 106 -11.82 5.10 -4.93
N ILE A 107 -10.93 4.86 -3.96
CA ILE A 107 -9.87 5.80 -3.58
C ILE A 107 -8.49 5.25 -3.89
N ASP A 108 -7.74 5.98 -4.69
CA ASP A 108 -6.33 5.69 -5.00
C ASP A 108 -5.39 6.20 -3.91
N LEU A 109 -4.30 5.50 -3.68
CA LEU A 109 -3.17 5.99 -2.91
C LEU A 109 -2.16 6.65 -3.85
N GLY A 110 -2.32 7.93 -4.09
CA GLY A 110 -1.55 8.71 -5.07
C GLY A 110 -2.27 8.81 -6.43
N THR A 111 -1.57 9.32 -7.42
CA THR A 111 -2.04 9.46 -8.80
C THR A 111 -0.94 9.05 -9.79
N THR A 112 -1.24 9.01 -11.09
CA THR A 112 -0.23 8.75 -12.14
C THR A 112 0.90 9.75 -12.16
N SER A 113 0.67 10.98 -11.69
CA SER A 113 1.66 12.09 -11.66
C SER A 113 2.17 12.43 -10.25
N LEU A 114 1.43 12.10 -9.19
CA LEU A 114 1.77 12.38 -7.80
C LEU A 114 1.79 11.05 -7.02
N ARG A 115 2.97 10.47 -6.84
CA ARG A 115 3.19 9.17 -6.23
C ARG A 115 3.74 9.29 -4.82
N PHE A 116 3.44 8.33 -3.97
CA PHE A 116 4.17 8.16 -2.72
C PHE A 116 5.60 7.70 -3.03
N LYS A 117 6.57 8.22 -2.27
CA LYS A 117 7.98 7.85 -2.44
C LYS A 117 8.23 6.41 -2.03
N ASP A 118 7.85 6.08 -0.81
CA ASP A 118 8.05 4.78 -0.20
C ASP A 118 6.80 4.33 0.57
N THR A 119 6.56 3.03 0.67
CA THR A 119 5.55 2.42 1.53
C THR A 119 6.23 1.43 2.46
N PHE A 120 6.13 1.63 3.78
CA PHE A 120 6.64 0.73 4.81
C PHE A 120 5.46 0.02 5.47
N THR A 121 5.39 -1.29 5.33
CA THR A 121 4.30 -2.12 5.85
C THR A 121 4.80 -3.54 6.14
N ASP A 122 4.21 -4.20 7.11
CA ASP A 122 4.54 -5.58 7.46
C ASP A 122 4.04 -6.59 6.40
N SER A 123 2.93 -6.27 5.74
CA SER A 123 2.36 -7.12 4.68
C SER A 123 1.57 -6.31 3.67
N ILE A 124 1.45 -6.84 2.46
CA ILE A 124 0.57 -6.32 1.41
C ILE A 124 -0.31 -7.46 0.93
N THR A 125 -1.63 -7.26 0.99
CA THR A 125 -2.62 -8.18 0.41
C THR A 125 -3.39 -7.44 -0.67
N THR A 126 -3.42 -8.00 -1.87
CA THR A 126 -4.17 -7.45 -3.00
C THR A 126 -5.21 -8.46 -3.48
N THR A 127 -6.37 -8.00 -3.91
CA THR A 127 -7.42 -8.81 -4.55
C THR A 127 -7.34 -8.76 -6.09
N GLY A 128 -6.58 -7.82 -6.63
CA GLY A 128 -6.32 -7.64 -8.04
C GLY A 128 -4.86 -7.86 -8.40
N ASN A 129 -4.48 -7.42 -9.59
CA ASN A 129 -3.12 -7.53 -10.09
C ASN A 129 -2.17 -6.60 -9.33
N VAL A 130 -0.89 -7.00 -9.26
CA VAL A 130 0.22 -6.13 -8.89
C VAL A 130 1.02 -5.85 -10.15
N ASP A 131 1.01 -4.60 -10.60
CA ASP A 131 1.80 -4.14 -11.74
C ASP A 131 3.07 -3.45 -11.23
N VAL A 132 4.23 -4.03 -11.56
CA VAL A 132 5.54 -3.50 -11.18
C VAL A 132 6.23 -2.98 -12.42
N GLY A 133 6.16 -1.66 -12.66
CA GLY A 133 6.78 -1.01 -13.83
C GLY A 133 8.32 -0.92 -13.79
N GLY A 134 8.97 -1.47 -12.78
CA GLY A 134 10.41 -1.54 -12.60
C GLY A 134 10.86 -2.93 -12.16
N ASN A 135 11.99 -3.02 -11.46
CA ASN A 135 12.49 -4.28 -10.95
C ASN A 135 11.75 -4.72 -9.68
N LEU A 136 11.41 -6.00 -9.59
CA LEU A 136 10.97 -6.64 -8.35
C LEU A 136 12.16 -7.37 -7.73
N THR A 137 12.59 -6.96 -6.53
CA THR A 137 13.62 -7.65 -5.75
C THR A 137 12.99 -8.28 -4.52
N VAL A 138 13.11 -9.60 -4.38
CA VAL A 138 12.65 -10.36 -3.22
C VAL A 138 13.86 -10.99 -2.54
N THR A 139 14.10 -10.64 -1.28
CA THR A 139 15.21 -11.19 -0.48
C THR A 139 14.85 -12.49 0.24
N GLY A 140 13.58 -12.81 0.34
CA GLY A 140 13.07 -14.04 0.95
C GLY A 140 12.61 -15.06 -0.08
N THR A 141 11.80 -16.02 0.37
CA THR A 141 11.22 -17.05 -0.50
C THR A 141 10.04 -16.46 -1.29
N THR A 142 9.99 -16.75 -2.58
CA THR A 142 8.82 -16.46 -3.42
C THR A 142 8.08 -17.76 -3.69
N THR A 143 6.76 -17.77 -3.43
CA THR A 143 5.88 -18.90 -3.71
C THR A 143 4.79 -18.46 -4.67
N PHE A 144 4.67 -19.16 -5.80
CA PHE A 144 3.58 -18.96 -6.75
C PHE A 144 2.62 -20.14 -6.64
N ASN A 145 1.40 -19.87 -6.16
CA ASN A 145 0.36 -20.89 -5.96
C ASN A 145 -0.66 -20.83 -7.10
N GLY A 146 -0.65 -21.83 -7.96
CA GLY A 146 -1.63 -22.00 -9.04
C GLY A 146 -1.35 -21.14 -10.28
N GLY A 147 -2.07 -21.44 -11.34
CA GLY A 147 -1.98 -20.75 -12.62
C GLY A 147 -0.72 -21.00 -13.43
N THR A 148 -0.57 -20.25 -14.50
CA THR A 148 0.61 -20.26 -15.39
C THR A 148 1.54 -19.11 -15.00
N ILE A 149 2.84 -19.38 -14.92
CA ILE A 149 3.88 -18.35 -14.78
C ILE A 149 4.46 -18.13 -16.18
N THR A 150 4.25 -16.92 -16.73
CA THR A 150 4.88 -16.50 -17.98
C THR A 150 6.09 -15.66 -17.65
N MET A 151 7.25 -16.04 -18.16
CA MET A 151 8.51 -15.31 -17.98
C MET A 151 9.00 -14.84 -19.35
N GLY A 152 8.95 -13.54 -19.58
CA GLY A 152 9.29 -12.92 -20.86
C GLY A 152 8.11 -12.88 -21.84
N ASP A 153 8.10 -11.88 -22.71
CA ASP A 153 7.14 -11.67 -23.78
C ASP A 153 7.81 -11.45 -25.15
N ALA A 154 9.15 -11.46 -25.17
CA ALA A 154 9.98 -11.28 -26.37
C ALA A 154 11.06 -12.37 -26.48
N ALA A 155 11.57 -12.56 -27.70
CA ALA A 155 12.57 -13.61 -28.01
C ALA A 155 13.98 -13.31 -27.43
N ASP A 156 14.22 -12.08 -26.96
CA ASP A 156 15.46 -11.64 -26.33
C ASP A 156 15.38 -11.64 -24.79
N ASP A 157 14.24 -11.99 -24.23
CA ASP A 157 14.10 -12.20 -22.80
C ASP A 157 14.81 -13.47 -22.33
N ASN A 158 15.40 -13.43 -21.16
CA ASN A 158 16.20 -14.53 -20.62
C ASN A 158 15.73 -14.93 -19.21
N VAL A 159 15.68 -16.23 -18.95
CA VAL A 159 15.57 -16.78 -17.59
C VAL A 159 16.95 -17.26 -17.15
N VAL A 160 17.50 -16.67 -16.10
CA VAL A 160 18.80 -17.04 -15.54
C VAL A 160 18.59 -17.79 -14.22
N PHE A 161 19.01 -19.06 -14.18
CA PHE A 161 19.06 -19.85 -12.96
C PHE A 161 20.44 -19.70 -12.34
N GLY A 162 20.53 -18.95 -11.25
CA GLY A 162 21.75 -18.87 -10.41
C GLY A 162 21.83 -19.96 -9.34
N ALA A 163 20.84 -20.86 -9.30
CA ALA A 163 20.74 -21.98 -8.35
C ALA A 163 20.40 -23.27 -9.08
N ASP A 164 20.57 -24.41 -8.39
CA ASP A 164 20.21 -25.72 -8.93
C ASP A 164 18.69 -25.91 -8.99
N VAL A 165 18.23 -26.69 -9.98
CA VAL A 165 16.83 -27.12 -10.08
C VAL A 165 16.65 -28.38 -9.23
N ASN A 166 15.91 -28.26 -8.12
CA ASN A 166 15.64 -29.37 -7.20
C ASN A 166 14.24 -29.99 -7.46
N SER A 167 13.94 -30.29 -8.71
CA SER A 167 12.69 -30.93 -9.12
C SER A 167 12.82 -31.54 -10.51
N ASN A 168 11.87 -32.42 -10.89
CA ASN A 168 11.74 -32.86 -12.28
C ASN A 168 11.30 -31.69 -13.17
N ILE A 169 11.84 -31.62 -14.38
CA ILE A 169 11.35 -30.73 -15.45
C ILE A 169 10.56 -31.59 -16.41
N ILE A 170 9.23 -31.48 -16.34
CA ILE A 170 8.28 -32.31 -17.12
C ILE A 170 7.44 -31.38 -18.00
N PRO A 171 7.40 -31.63 -19.35
CA PRO A 171 6.51 -30.88 -20.23
C PRO A 171 5.05 -31.21 -19.89
N ASN A 172 4.14 -30.22 -20.02
CA ASN A 172 2.72 -30.43 -19.71
C ASN A 172 1.99 -31.27 -20.80
N THR A 173 2.59 -31.47 -21.95
CA THR A 173 2.01 -32.27 -23.04
C THR A 173 3.12 -33.12 -23.65
N ASP A 174 2.85 -34.42 -23.77
CA ASP A 174 3.77 -35.40 -24.35
C ASP A 174 4.05 -35.08 -25.81
N ASN A 175 5.31 -35.29 -26.24
CA ASN A 175 5.76 -35.16 -27.63
C ASN A 175 5.39 -33.81 -28.31
N THR A 176 5.46 -32.70 -27.53
CA THR A 176 5.03 -31.37 -28.03
C THR A 176 6.12 -30.32 -27.92
N TYR A 177 6.99 -30.38 -26.90
CA TYR A 177 7.97 -29.34 -26.60
C TYR A 177 9.40 -29.87 -26.71
N ASP A 178 10.26 -29.11 -27.37
CA ASP A 178 11.67 -29.42 -27.56
C ASP A 178 12.53 -28.87 -26.41
N LEU A 179 13.66 -29.46 -26.14
CA LEU A 179 14.74 -28.93 -25.34
C LEU A 179 15.83 -28.34 -26.24
N GLY A 180 15.76 -27.06 -26.54
CA GLY A 180 16.57 -26.38 -27.54
C GLY A 180 15.91 -26.35 -28.93
N SER A 181 16.63 -25.86 -29.93
CA SER A 181 16.18 -25.77 -31.32
C SER A 181 17.37 -25.97 -32.29
N SER A 182 17.12 -26.05 -33.58
CA SER A 182 18.17 -26.19 -34.61
C SER A 182 19.11 -24.97 -34.71
N SER A 183 18.73 -23.83 -34.08
CA SER A 183 19.54 -22.60 -34.09
C SER A 183 20.00 -22.19 -32.67
N GLN A 184 19.45 -22.81 -31.61
CA GLN A 184 19.78 -22.57 -30.22
C GLN A 184 19.88 -23.90 -29.50
N GLU A 185 21.06 -24.49 -29.53
CA GLU A 185 21.37 -25.83 -29.01
C GLU A 185 21.97 -25.75 -27.62
N TRP A 186 21.70 -26.79 -26.82
CA TRP A 186 22.41 -26.97 -25.54
C TRP A 186 23.85 -27.41 -25.86
N LYS A 187 24.82 -26.86 -25.13
CA LYS A 187 26.23 -27.18 -25.30
C LYS A 187 26.53 -28.65 -25.01
N ASP A 188 26.15 -29.10 -23.85
CA ASP A 188 26.41 -30.44 -23.36
C ASP A 188 25.19 -30.96 -22.56
N LEU A 189 24.98 -32.27 -22.55
CA LEU A 189 23.99 -32.95 -21.72
C LEU A 189 24.71 -34.00 -20.85
N TYR A 190 24.63 -33.85 -19.53
CA TYR A 190 25.18 -34.80 -18.56
C TYR A 190 24.06 -35.55 -17.85
N VAL A 191 24.06 -36.88 -17.95
CA VAL A 191 23.08 -37.79 -17.34
C VAL A 191 23.83 -38.84 -16.55
N ASP A 192 23.64 -38.88 -15.23
CA ASP A 192 24.25 -39.88 -14.32
C ASP A 192 23.51 -41.24 -14.38
N GLY A 193 22.29 -41.27 -14.88
CA GLY A 193 21.47 -42.49 -14.97
C GLY A 193 21.30 -42.97 -16.41
N VAL A 194 20.11 -43.44 -16.73
CA VAL A 194 19.75 -43.96 -18.06
C VAL A 194 18.98 -42.89 -18.84
N ALA A 195 19.39 -42.61 -20.06
CA ALA A 195 18.63 -41.81 -21.00
C ALA A 195 17.64 -42.71 -21.76
N TYR A 196 16.35 -42.46 -21.64
CA TYR A 196 15.29 -43.10 -22.40
C TYR A 196 15.00 -42.27 -23.65
N LEU A 197 15.35 -42.79 -24.84
CA LEU A 197 15.23 -42.06 -26.09
C LEU A 197 14.47 -42.96 -27.10
N ASP A 198 13.44 -42.41 -27.71
CA ASP A 198 12.69 -43.11 -28.76
C ASP A 198 13.46 -43.21 -30.08
N GLY A 199 14.44 -42.32 -30.29
CA GLY A 199 15.33 -42.33 -31.43
C GLY A 199 16.57 -41.51 -31.22
N ILE A 200 17.62 -41.78 -31.95
CA ILE A 200 18.86 -41.02 -31.93
C ILE A 200 19.17 -40.56 -33.37
N ASN A 201 19.47 -39.29 -33.50
CA ASN A 201 19.89 -38.69 -34.77
C ASN A 201 21.24 -38.00 -34.57
N PHE A 202 22.22 -38.33 -35.39
CA PHE A 202 23.51 -37.65 -35.42
C PHE A 202 23.60 -36.80 -36.70
N ASN A 203 23.64 -35.50 -36.51
CA ASN A 203 23.83 -34.50 -37.56
C ASN A 203 22.92 -34.74 -38.80
N GLY A 204 21.60 -34.91 -38.55
CA GLY A 204 20.60 -35.14 -39.58
C GLY A 204 20.44 -36.61 -40.06
N THR A 205 21.28 -37.55 -39.54
CA THR A 205 21.20 -38.99 -39.89
C THR A 205 20.66 -39.78 -38.70
N ALA A 206 19.50 -40.40 -38.85
CA ALA A 206 18.93 -41.28 -37.84
C ALA A 206 19.72 -42.59 -37.70
N ILE A 207 19.98 -43.01 -36.48
CA ILE A 207 20.47 -44.33 -36.17
C ILE A 207 19.29 -45.30 -36.28
N THR A 208 19.35 -46.23 -37.23
CA THR A 208 18.32 -47.26 -37.47
C THR A 208 18.72 -48.61 -36.86
N SER A 209 19.95 -48.75 -36.34
CA SER A 209 20.41 -49.96 -35.70
C SER A 209 19.60 -50.26 -34.43
N THR A 210 19.24 -51.52 -34.24
CA THR A 210 18.59 -52.01 -33.05
C THR A 210 19.56 -51.98 -31.84
N ALA A 211 19.06 -51.99 -30.62
CA ALA A 211 19.89 -52.10 -29.42
C ALA A 211 20.78 -53.36 -29.41
N ALA A 212 20.28 -54.46 -29.98
CA ALA A 212 21.04 -55.71 -30.14
C ALA A 212 22.23 -55.54 -31.10
N GLU A 213 22.06 -54.81 -32.21
CA GLU A 213 23.12 -54.55 -33.20
C GLU A 213 24.17 -53.54 -32.64
N LEU A 214 23.71 -52.53 -31.87
CA LEU A 214 24.63 -51.62 -31.18
C LEU A 214 25.46 -52.33 -30.12
N ASN A 215 24.87 -53.28 -29.36
CA ASN A 215 25.54 -54.05 -28.35
C ASN A 215 26.58 -55.05 -28.91
N ILE A 216 26.50 -55.43 -30.21
CA ILE A 216 27.51 -56.27 -30.89
C ILE A 216 28.84 -55.52 -31.04
N LEU A 217 28.82 -54.19 -31.05
CA LEU A 217 30.04 -53.38 -31.14
C LEU A 217 30.81 -53.32 -29.81
N ASP A 218 30.19 -53.77 -28.68
CA ASP A 218 30.89 -53.91 -27.39
C ASP A 218 31.90 -55.05 -27.45
N GLY A 219 33.18 -54.73 -27.39
CA GLY A 219 34.27 -55.71 -27.44
C GLY A 219 34.84 -55.98 -28.84
N VAL A 220 34.41 -55.28 -29.89
CA VAL A 220 35.08 -55.28 -31.21
C VAL A 220 36.27 -54.31 -31.14
N THR A 221 37.47 -54.80 -30.93
CA THR A 221 38.77 -54.08 -30.99
C THR A 221 39.43 -54.25 -32.34
#